data_8ffa3c24a73ad765036f588a65df2eb6
#
_entry.id   8ffa3c24a73ad765036f588a65df2eb6
#
_cell.length_a   1.000
_cell.length_b   1.000
_cell.length_c   1.000
_cell.angle_alpha   90.00
_cell.angle_beta   90.00
_cell.angle_gamma   90.00
#
_symmetry.space_group_name_H-M   'P 1'
#
loop_
_entity.id
_entity.type
_entity.pdbx_description
1 polymer ?
#
loop_
_entity_poly.entity_id
_entity_poly.type
_entity_poly.pdbx_seq_one_letter_code
_entity_poly.pdbx_strand_id
1 'polypeptide(L)'
;MTTTTGDGLRRELKDSVLELTISRPERMNAVDMSTMRELGAAIREAGCDPSVRSILITGTGPAFCTGADLAAGAVNPADPTVVMDVANEVIRAIVEVPVPVVAAVNGPAAGVGVSIALAADLTYAADSAYFLLAFVGVGLMPDGGSSVLVSASIGRAKAAELALLGERLSAAEADRSGLVSRTLPDGDLLDHARDVAGRLAAGPRRALELTKRALAAATLAALDDALEREKIGQAELLASPDFAEGAAAMLQKRKPRYSG
;
A
#
# COMPACT_ATOMS: atom_id res chain seq x y z
N MET A 1 11.07 -24.40 3.11
CA MET A 1 11.36 -22.99 3.41
C MET A 1 12.25 -22.45 2.31
N THR A 2 11.74 -21.58 1.46
CA THR A 2 12.51 -21.00 0.36
C THR A 2 12.53 -19.48 0.58
N THR A 3 13.71 -18.90 0.71
CA THR A 3 13.88 -17.45 0.89
C THR A 3 14.64 -16.89 -0.28
N THR A 4 14.11 -15.84 -0.91
CA THR A 4 14.77 -15.09 -1.97
C THR A 4 14.80 -13.62 -1.59
N THR A 5 15.95 -12.98 -1.73
CA THR A 5 16.11 -11.54 -1.40
C THR A 5 16.46 -10.80 -2.68
N GLY A 6 15.60 -9.85 -3.09
CA GLY A 6 15.89 -8.83 -4.11
C GLY A 6 16.35 -7.53 -3.46
N ASP A 7 16.70 -6.53 -4.27
CA ASP A 7 17.24 -5.23 -3.81
C ASP A 7 16.23 -4.35 -3.03
N GLY A 8 15.02 -4.81 -2.74
CA GLY A 8 14.01 -4.05 -1.99
C GLY A 8 12.87 -4.90 -1.47
N LEU A 9 12.87 -6.21 -1.80
CA LEU A 9 11.83 -7.15 -1.40
C LEU A 9 12.44 -8.46 -0.92
N ARG A 10 12.07 -8.90 0.29
CA ARG A 10 12.35 -10.25 0.77
C ARG A 10 11.09 -11.11 0.62
N ARG A 11 11.26 -12.33 0.11
CA ARG A 11 10.18 -13.32 -0.08
C ARG A 11 10.51 -14.56 0.74
N GLU A 12 9.57 -15.02 1.54
CA GLU A 12 9.72 -16.26 2.33
C GLU A 12 8.42 -17.08 2.21
N LEU A 13 8.53 -18.32 1.73
CA LEU A 13 7.42 -19.26 1.71
C LEU A 13 7.58 -20.26 2.84
N LYS A 14 6.61 -20.25 3.77
CA LYS A 14 6.56 -21.16 4.90
C LYS A 14 5.11 -21.56 5.18
N ASP A 15 4.84 -22.84 5.39
CA ASP A 15 3.51 -23.36 5.75
C ASP A 15 2.38 -22.86 4.83
N SER A 16 2.68 -22.76 3.51
CA SER A 16 1.78 -22.21 2.47
C SER A 16 1.42 -20.72 2.61
N VAL A 17 2.12 -19.98 3.47
CA VAL A 17 2.06 -18.53 3.58
C VAL A 17 3.28 -17.93 2.87
N LEU A 18 3.04 -17.09 1.87
CA LEU A 18 4.10 -16.28 1.25
C LEU A 18 4.20 -14.95 2.00
N GLU A 19 5.26 -14.78 2.79
CA GLU A 19 5.58 -13.50 3.43
C GLU A 19 6.41 -12.64 2.48
N LEU A 20 5.90 -11.46 2.15
CA LEU A 20 6.54 -10.43 1.34
C LEU A 20 6.90 -9.27 2.24
N THR A 21 8.20 -9.03 2.44
CA THR A 21 8.69 -7.96 3.31
C THR A 21 9.37 -6.88 2.48
N ILE A 22 8.83 -5.66 2.47
CA ILE A 22 9.49 -4.50 1.87
C ILE A 22 10.72 -4.19 2.71
N SER A 23 11.90 -4.19 2.11
CA SER A 23 13.18 -4.20 2.83
C SER A 23 14.14 -3.12 2.32
N ARG A 24 13.80 -1.87 2.61
CA ARG A 24 14.62 -0.65 2.40
C ARG A 24 14.57 0.23 3.66
N PRO A 25 15.00 -0.31 4.83
CA PRO A 25 14.81 0.36 6.12
C PRO A 25 15.51 1.71 6.20
N GLU A 26 16.64 1.91 5.51
CA GLU A 26 17.39 3.17 5.42
C GLU A 26 16.60 4.28 4.70
N ARG A 27 15.56 3.90 3.94
CA ARG A 27 14.61 4.78 3.25
C ARG A 27 13.22 4.73 3.87
N MET A 28 13.07 4.22 5.10
CA MET A 28 11.76 4.00 5.73
C MET A 28 10.81 3.18 4.82
N ASN A 29 11.38 2.22 4.07
CA ASN A 29 10.68 1.38 3.09
C ASN A 29 9.94 2.18 1.98
N ALA A 30 10.42 3.38 1.65
CA ALA A 30 10.00 4.05 0.41
C ALA A 30 10.35 3.17 -0.79
N VAL A 31 9.42 2.99 -1.71
CA VAL A 31 9.53 2.05 -2.82
C VAL A 31 9.95 2.76 -4.11
N ASP A 32 10.91 2.17 -4.81
CA ASP A 32 11.25 2.52 -6.18
C ASP A 32 10.51 1.62 -7.18
N MET A 33 10.69 1.90 -8.47
CA MET A 33 10.04 1.15 -9.54
C MET A 33 10.43 -0.33 -9.57
N SER A 34 11.68 -0.66 -9.18
CA SER A 34 12.15 -2.05 -9.12
C SER A 34 11.41 -2.82 -8.05
N THR A 35 11.39 -2.30 -6.82
CA THR A 35 10.69 -2.88 -5.67
C THR A 35 9.20 -3.06 -5.95
N MET A 36 8.55 -2.07 -6.59
CA MET A 36 7.14 -2.15 -6.96
C MET A 36 6.88 -3.25 -7.99
N ARG A 37 7.70 -3.35 -9.05
CA ARG A 37 7.59 -4.42 -10.05
C ARG A 37 7.80 -5.80 -9.43
N GLU A 38 8.79 -5.94 -8.56
CA GLU A 38 9.06 -7.19 -7.85
C GLU A 38 7.90 -7.60 -6.95
N LEU A 39 7.30 -6.65 -6.22
CA LEU A 39 6.15 -6.90 -5.37
C LEU A 39 4.95 -7.36 -6.20
N GLY A 40 4.60 -6.65 -7.26
CA GLY A 40 3.50 -7.03 -8.15
C GLY A 40 3.72 -8.38 -8.84
N ALA A 41 4.95 -8.66 -9.29
CA ALA A 41 5.31 -9.96 -9.88
C ALA A 41 5.17 -11.09 -8.87
N ALA A 42 5.70 -10.93 -7.64
CA ALA A 42 5.61 -11.93 -6.58
C ALA A 42 4.15 -12.29 -6.23
N ILE A 43 3.26 -11.29 -6.18
CA ILE A 43 1.84 -11.50 -5.89
C ILE A 43 1.16 -12.25 -7.04
N ARG A 44 1.44 -11.88 -8.31
CA ARG A 44 0.88 -12.59 -9.47
C ARG A 44 1.38 -14.03 -9.56
N GLU A 45 2.67 -14.26 -9.36
CA GLU A 45 3.27 -15.59 -9.30
C GLU A 45 2.60 -16.46 -8.23
N ALA A 46 2.39 -15.91 -7.04
CA ALA A 46 1.70 -16.57 -5.94
C ALA A 46 0.27 -17.01 -6.31
N GLY A 47 -0.42 -16.24 -7.13
CA GLY A 47 -1.76 -16.59 -7.63
C GLY A 47 -1.78 -17.87 -8.48
N CYS A 48 -0.68 -18.15 -9.18
CA CYS A 48 -0.51 -19.33 -10.04
C CYS A 48 0.16 -20.52 -9.32
N ASP A 49 0.76 -20.30 -8.15
CA ASP A 49 1.44 -21.35 -7.38
C ASP A 49 0.46 -22.06 -6.43
N PRO A 50 0.17 -23.36 -6.62
CA PRO A 50 -0.72 -24.11 -5.75
C PRO A 50 -0.19 -24.28 -4.33
N SER A 51 1.12 -24.11 -4.10
CA SER A 51 1.74 -24.19 -2.78
C SER A 51 1.48 -22.94 -1.94
N VAL A 52 1.15 -21.79 -2.56
CA VAL A 52 0.78 -20.56 -1.88
C VAL A 52 -0.73 -20.53 -1.64
N ARG A 53 -1.14 -20.34 -0.40
CA ARG A 53 -2.54 -20.33 0.03
C ARG A 53 -2.97 -19.03 0.71
N SER A 54 -2.02 -18.24 1.17
CA SER A 54 -2.22 -16.87 1.63
C SER A 54 -0.94 -16.05 1.45
N ILE A 55 -1.07 -14.73 1.44
CA ILE A 55 0.05 -13.79 1.34
C ILE A 55 0.02 -12.90 2.58
N LEU A 56 1.20 -12.63 3.15
CA LEU A 56 1.41 -11.62 4.19
C LEU A 56 2.36 -10.55 3.67
N ILE A 57 1.96 -9.28 3.75
CA ILE A 57 2.79 -8.13 3.36
C ILE A 57 3.15 -7.32 4.59
N THR A 58 4.44 -7.01 4.78
CA THR A 58 4.93 -6.18 5.88
C THR A 58 6.18 -5.39 5.47
N GLY A 59 6.71 -4.55 6.38
CA GLY A 59 7.94 -3.79 6.17
C GLY A 59 9.04 -4.19 7.14
N THR A 60 10.31 -4.07 6.73
CA THR A 60 11.46 -4.27 7.62
C THR A 60 11.67 -3.04 8.51
N GLY A 61 11.96 -3.25 9.80
CA GLY A 61 12.34 -2.18 10.72
C GLY A 61 11.17 -1.26 11.10
N PRO A 62 11.38 0.07 11.16
CA PRO A 62 10.45 0.98 11.84
C PRO A 62 9.25 1.45 10.99
N ALA A 63 9.16 1.07 9.73
CA ALA A 63 8.10 1.53 8.83
C ALA A 63 7.51 0.38 8.01
N PHE A 64 6.25 0.50 7.65
CA PHE A 64 5.64 -0.36 6.65
C PHE A 64 6.09 0.05 5.23
N CYS A 65 5.66 1.21 4.77
CA CYS A 65 6.05 1.81 3.50
C CYS A 65 5.68 3.29 3.48
N THR A 66 6.65 4.17 3.27
CA THR A 66 6.43 5.63 3.29
C THR A 66 6.18 6.25 1.93
N GLY A 67 5.79 5.43 0.94
CA GLY A 67 5.41 5.91 -0.40
C GLY A 67 6.52 5.77 -1.43
N ALA A 68 6.43 6.53 -2.52
CA ALA A 68 7.44 6.52 -3.58
C ALA A 68 8.75 7.15 -3.11
N ASP A 69 9.89 6.57 -3.51
CA ASP A 69 11.22 7.12 -3.23
C ASP A 69 11.52 8.30 -4.17
N LEU A 70 11.11 9.50 -3.76
CA LEU A 70 11.32 10.73 -4.55
C LEU A 70 12.81 11.07 -4.75
N ALA A 71 13.70 10.58 -3.89
CA ALA A 71 15.14 10.82 -4.01
C ALA A 71 15.81 9.91 -5.06
N ALA A 72 15.23 8.76 -5.34
CA ALA A 72 15.75 7.82 -6.34
C ALA A 72 15.43 8.22 -7.79
N GLY A 73 14.87 9.43 -8.03
CA GLY A 73 14.44 9.85 -9.36
C GLY A 73 13.28 9.01 -9.90
N ALA A 74 12.40 8.56 -9.00
CA ALA A 74 11.27 7.69 -9.31
C ALA A 74 10.30 8.28 -10.35
N VAL A 75 10.39 9.58 -10.59
CA VAL A 75 9.60 10.27 -11.62
C VAL A 75 10.49 10.48 -12.84
N ASN A 76 10.22 9.74 -13.91
CA ASN A 76 10.80 10.05 -15.20
C ASN A 76 10.02 11.23 -15.83
N PRO A 77 10.63 12.41 -15.96
CA PRO A 77 9.94 13.56 -16.55
C PRO A 77 9.45 13.32 -17.99
N ALA A 78 10.06 12.35 -18.70
CA ALA A 78 9.70 12.01 -20.07
C ALA A 78 8.41 11.20 -20.18
N ASP A 79 8.06 10.41 -19.15
CA ASP A 79 6.81 9.66 -19.09
C ASP A 79 6.37 9.42 -17.64
N PRO A 80 5.63 10.35 -17.04
CA PRO A 80 5.15 10.22 -15.67
C PRO A 80 4.11 9.12 -15.49
N THR A 81 3.49 8.63 -16.56
CA THR A 81 2.45 7.61 -16.47
C THR A 81 3.01 6.23 -16.12
N VAL A 82 4.26 5.94 -16.50
CA VAL A 82 4.90 4.64 -16.24
C VAL A 82 4.98 4.33 -14.73
N VAL A 83 5.23 5.34 -13.90
CA VAL A 83 5.28 5.16 -12.44
C VAL A 83 3.90 4.76 -11.91
N MET A 84 2.86 5.42 -12.43
CA MET A 84 1.47 5.13 -12.06
C MET A 84 1.03 3.76 -12.53
N ASP A 85 1.41 3.35 -13.75
CA ASP A 85 1.11 2.02 -14.27
C ASP A 85 1.69 0.93 -13.37
N VAL A 86 2.94 1.07 -12.95
CA VAL A 86 3.60 0.11 -12.06
C VAL A 86 2.92 0.06 -10.68
N ALA A 87 2.56 1.22 -10.12
CA ALA A 87 1.84 1.27 -8.84
C ALA A 87 0.45 0.62 -8.97
N ASN A 88 -0.30 0.96 -10.02
CA ASN A 88 -1.62 0.41 -10.28
C ASN A 88 -1.60 -1.11 -10.49
N GLU A 89 -0.57 -1.64 -11.16
CA GLU A 89 -0.38 -3.09 -11.31
C GLU A 89 -0.21 -3.81 -9.97
N VAL A 90 0.48 -3.22 -9.00
CA VAL A 90 0.61 -3.80 -7.66
C VAL A 90 -0.73 -3.84 -6.95
N ILE A 91 -1.48 -2.75 -6.99
CA ILE A 91 -2.80 -2.68 -6.35
C ILE A 91 -3.76 -3.71 -6.96
N ARG A 92 -3.83 -3.77 -8.30
CA ARG A 92 -4.62 -4.80 -8.99
C ARG A 92 -4.17 -6.21 -8.59
N ALA A 93 -2.86 -6.47 -8.58
CA ALA A 93 -2.35 -7.79 -8.20
C ALA A 93 -2.79 -8.20 -6.78
N ILE A 94 -2.79 -7.28 -5.81
CA ILE A 94 -3.24 -7.54 -4.44
C ILE A 94 -4.74 -7.86 -4.40
N VAL A 95 -5.56 -7.05 -5.09
CA VAL A 95 -7.03 -7.21 -5.08
C VAL A 95 -7.47 -8.46 -5.84
N GLU A 96 -6.81 -8.77 -6.96
CA GLU A 96 -7.24 -9.83 -7.90
C GLU A 96 -6.67 -11.21 -7.59
N VAL A 97 -5.54 -11.30 -6.87
CA VAL A 97 -4.91 -12.60 -6.55
C VAL A 97 -5.92 -13.54 -5.89
N PRO A 98 -6.02 -14.83 -6.33
CA PRO A 98 -7.07 -15.74 -5.86
C PRO A 98 -6.85 -16.30 -4.44
N VAL A 99 -5.85 -15.79 -3.73
CA VAL A 99 -5.59 -16.15 -2.33
C VAL A 99 -5.73 -14.93 -1.43
N PRO A 100 -6.13 -15.10 -0.17
CA PRO A 100 -6.23 -13.99 0.78
C PRO A 100 -4.89 -13.29 1.00
N VAL A 101 -4.94 -11.97 1.13
CA VAL A 101 -3.80 -11.11 1.43
C VAL A 101 -4.01 -10.43 2.79
N VAL A 102 -3.01 -10.52 3.65
CA VAL A 102 -2.95 -9.86 4.95
C VAL A 102 -1.87 -8.80 4.91
N ALA A 103 -2.16 -7.59 5.34
CA ALA A 103 -1.15 -6.55 5.57
C ALA A 103 -0.88 -6.38 7.07
N ALA A 104 0.39 -6.44 7.47
CA ALA A 104 0.87 -6.13 8.80
C ALA A 104 1.62 -4.79 8.77
N VAL A 105 0.92 -3.71 9.13
CA VAL A 105 1.42 -2.33 9.09
C VAL A 105 2.22 -2.05 10.35
N ASN A 106 3.52 -2.37 10.32
CA ASN A 106 4.43 -2.34 11.45
C ASN A 106 4.93 -0.93 11.84
N GLY A 107 4.48 0.10 11.16
CA GLY A 107 4.87 1.49 11.40
C GLY A 107 4.25 2.41 10.34
N PRO A 108 4.85 3.58 10.08
CA PRO A 108 4.33 4.52 9.08
C PRO A 108 3.95 3.90 7.75
N ALA A 109 2.71 4.18 7.30
CA ALA A 109 2.22 3.93 5.96
C ALA A 109 1.84 5.27 5.32
N ALA A 110 2.50 5.66 4.22
CA ALA A 110 2.23 6.94 3.58
C ALA A 110 2.17 6.82 2.05
N GLY A 111 1.40 7.70 1.40
CA GLY A 111 1.22 7.69 -0.04
C GLY A 111 0.77 6.31 -0.56
N VAL A 112 1.44 5.78 -1.59
CA VAL A 112 1.14 4.44 -2.14
C VAL A 112 1.30 3.31 -1.10
N GLY A 113 2.03 3.52 0.00
CA GLY A 113 2.10 2.58 1.12
C GLY A 113 0.75 2.39 1.80
N VAL A 114 -0.09 3.43 1.88
CA VAL A 114 -1.48 3.31 2.33
C VAL A 114 -2.29 2.46 1.36
N SER A 115 -2.14 2.69 0.05
CA SER A 115 -2.82 1.93 -0.99
C SER A 115 -2.46 0.44 -0.94
N ILE A 116 -1.18 0.10 -0.79
CA ILE A 116 -0.70 -1.28 -0.63
C ILE A 116 -1.34 -1.94 0.59
N ALA A 117 -1.36 -1.24 1.74
CA ALA A 117 -1.94 -1.76 2.98
C ALA A 117 -3.44 -2.01 2.85
N LEU A 118 -4.18 -1.08 2.24
CA LEU A 118 -5.65 -1.14 2.14
C LEU A 118 -6.18 -1.95 0.96
N ALA A 119 -5.34 -2.28 -0.03
CA ALA A 119 -5.68 -3.25 -1.07
C ALA A 119 -5.70 -4.70 -0.56
N ALA A 120 -5.07 -4.99 0.59
CA ALA A 120 -5.13 -6.27 1.26
C ALA A 120 -6.55 -6.57 1.79
N ASP A 121 -6.89 -7.86 1.89
CA ASP A 121 -8.20 -8.29 2.40
C ASP A 121 -8.36 -8.03 3.91
N LEU A 122 -7.25 -8.14 4.65
CA LEU A 122 -7.20 -7.87 6.09
C LEU A 122 -5.98 -6.99 6.38
N THR A 123 -6.20 -5.90 7.10
CA THR A 123 -5.12 -4.97 7.49
C THR A 123 -5.06 -4.89 9.01
N TYR A 124 -3.91 -5.23 9.56
CA TYR A 124 -3.57 -5.07 10.98
C TYR A 124 -2.48 -4.02 11.12
N ALA A 125 -2.54 -3.22 12.18
CA ALA A 125 -1.56 -2.16 12.40
C ALA A 125 -0.94 -2.24 13.79
N ALA A 126 0.34 -1.89 13.93
CA ALA A 126 0.97 -1.65 15.20
C ALA A 126 0.40 -0.39 15.86
N ASP A 127 0.35 -0.34 17.20
CA ASP A 127 -0.13 0.84 17.93
C ASP A 127 0.69 2.10 17.59
N SER A 128 1.98 1.95 17.27
CA SER A 128 2.86 3.05 16.86
C SER A 128 2.68 3.48 15.39
N ALA A 129 1.90 2.73 14.59
CA ALA A 129 1.70 3.04 13.18
C ALA A 129 0.80 4.27 12.97
N TYR A 130 0.93 4.87 11.81
CA TYR A 130 -0.01 5.89 11.32
C TYR A 130 -0.17 5.78 9.81
N PHE A 131 -1.28 6.34 9.32
CA PHE A 131 -1.62 6.41 7.90
C PHE A 131 -1.60 7.88 7.46
N LEU A 132 -1.03 8.14 6.27
CA LEU A 132 -0.88 9.50 5.77
C LEU A 132 -1.07 9.54 4.24
N LEU A 133 -2.11 10.22 3.78
CA LEU A 133 -2.25 10.58 2.38
C LEU A 133 -1.42 11.85 2.10
N ALA A 134 -0.10 11.67 1.98
CA ALA A 134 0.90 12.75 1.93
C ALA A 134 0.86 13.60 0.66
N PHE A 135 0.01 13.27 -0.30
CA PHE A 135 0.04 13.77 -1.67
C PHE A 135 -0.10 15.29 -1.77
N VAL A 136 -1.14 15.87 -1.17
CA VAL A 136 -1.37 17.34 -1.23
C VAL A 136 -0.23 18.14 -0.61
N GLY A 137 0.48 17.55 0.36
CA GLY A 137 1.64 18.16 0.99
C GLY A 137 2.86 18.35 0.05
N VAL A 138 2.85 17.67 -1.11
CA VAL A 138 3.88 17.77 -2.15
C VAL A 138 3.29 18.20 -3.51
N GLY A 139 2.09 18.76 -3.53
CA GLY A 139 1.46 19.26 -4.76
C GLY A 139 0.91 18.14 -5.66
N LEU A 140 0.59 16.96 -5.10
CA LEU A 140 0.05 15.81 -5.81
C LEU A 140 -1.38 15.48 -5.33
N MET A 141 -2.06 14.59 -6.04
CA MET A 141 -3.34 14.00 -5.63
C MET A 141 -3.15 12.56 -5.15
N PRO A 142 -4.10 11.99 -4.38
CA PRO A 142 -4.12 10.57 -4.05
C PRO A 142 -3.98 9.68 -5.28
N ASP A 143 -3.20 8.57 -5.16
CA ASP A 143 -2.98 7.58 -6.23
C ASP A 143 -3.04 6.14 -5.70
N GLY A 144 -2.81 5.18 -6.61
CA GLY A 144 -2.85 3.76 -6.29
C GLY A 144 -4.21 3.30 -5.77
N GLY A 145 -5.31 3.91 -6.23
CA GLY A 145 -6.66 3.56 -5.82
C GLY A 145 -7.04 4.07 -4.43
N SER A 146 -6.21 4.89 -3.78
CA SER A 146 -6.47 5.35 -2.41
C SER A 146 -7.75 6.18 -2.30
N SER A 147 -8.18 6.87 -3.36
CA SER A 147 -9.45 7.60 -3.38
C SER A 147 -10.68 6.68 -3.20
N VAL A 148 -10.60 5.43 -3.69
CA VAL A 148 -11.64 4.41 -3.51
C VAL A 148 -11.39 3.58 -2.26
N LEU A 149 -10.17 3.05 -2.06
CA LEU A 149 -9.84 2.15 -0.95
C LEU A 149 -10.14 2.80 0.41
N VAL A 150 -9.72 4.06 0.60
CA VAL A 150 -9.99 4.79 1.85
C VAL A 150 -11.47 5.09 1.98
N SER A 151 -12.13 5.58 0.91
CA SER A 151 -13.55 5.94 0.96
C SER A 151 -14.46 4.73 1.20
N ALA A 152 -14.12 3.56 0.64
CA ALA A 152 -14.84 2.32 0.86
C ALA A 152 -14.75 1.83 2.31
N SER A 153 -13.63 2.11 2.98
CA SER A 153 -13.39 1.68 4.36
C SER A 153 -14.03 2.62 5.40
N ILE A 154 -13.83 3.94 5.28
CA ILE A 154 -14.22 4.92 6.33
C ILE A 154 -15.25 5.95 5.88
N GLY A 155 -15.78 5.80 4.68
CA GLY A 155 -16.77 6.71 4.10
C GLY A 155 -16.15 8.02 3.59
N ARG A 156 -16.95 8.72 2.74
CA ARG A 156 -16.51 9.90 1.99
C ARG A 156 -16.02 11.05 2.88
N ALA A 157 -16.70 11.32 3.99
CA ALA A 157 -16.40 12.49 4.82
C ALA A 157 -14.99 12.40 5.42
N LYS A 158 -14.66 11.25 6.05
CA LYS A 158 -13.33 11.06 6.67
C LYS A 158 -12.24 10.88 5.62
N ALA A 159 -12.53 10.21 4.52
CA ALA A 159 -11.61 10.10 3.40
C ALA A 159 -11.24 11.47 2.80
N ALA A 160 -12.23 12.37 2.62
CA ALA A 160 -11.99 13.71 2.13
C ALA A 160 -11.12 14.54 3.10
N GLU A 161 -11.38 14.45 4.41
CA GLU A 161 -10.55 15.10 5.43
C GLU A 161 -9.09 14.67 5.32
N LEU A 162 -8.83 13.35 5.29
CA LEU A 162 -7.48 12.82 5.18
C LEU A 162 -6.79 13.20 3.86
N ALA A 163 -7.51 13.14 2.74
CA ALA A 163 -6.95 13.40 1.43
C ALA A 163 -6.68 14.89 1.17
N LEU A 164 -7.56 15.78 1.63
CA LEU A 164 -7.46 17.21 1.36
C LEU A 164 -6.60 17.97 2.38
N LEU A 165 -6.55 17.50 3.62
CA LEU A 165 -5.72 18.13 4.66
C LEU A 165 -4.33 17.53 4.75
N GLY A 166 -4.15 16.27 4.30
CA GLY A 166 -2.86 15.58 4.37
C GLY A 166 -2.36 15.39 5.79
N GLU A 167 -3.26 15.16 6.74
CA GLU A 167 -2.94 14.93 8.14
C GLU A 167 -2.76 13.44 8.46
N ARG A 168 -2.01 13.17 9.52
CA ARG A 168 -1.79 11.79 10.00
C ARG A 168 -3.04 11.27 10.68
N LEU A 169 -3.42 10.05 10.33
CA LEU A 169 -4.40 9.25 11.07
C LEU A 169 -3.65 8.24 11.93
N SER A 170 -3.77 8.33 13.24
CA SER A 170 -3.14 7.36 14.16
C SER A 170 -3.73 5.95 13.97
N ALA A 171 -2.97 4.91 14.37
CA ALA A 171 -3.45 3.53 14.33
C ALA A 171 -4.77 3.37 15.13
N ALA A 172 -4.86 3.97 16.31
CA ALA A 172 -6.07 3.92 17.13
C ALA A 172 -7.29 4.59 16.47
N GLU A 173 -7.09 5.64 15.67
CA GLU A 173 -8.17 6.27 14.90
C GLU A 173 -8.51 5.45 13.66
N ALA A 174 -7.53 4.83 13.02
CA ALA A 174 -7.72 3.92 11.91
C ALA A 174 -8.57 2.70 12.30
N ASP A 175 -8.33 2.13 13.47
CA ASP A 175 -9.14 1.04 14.06
C ASP A 175 -10.58 1.53 14.33
N ARG A 176 -10.73 2.62 15.09
CA ARG A 176 -12.06 3.16 15.42
C ARG A 176 -12.90 3.56 14.21
N SER A 177 -12.26 4.01 13.15
CA SER A 177 -12.95 4.41 11.91
C SER A 177 -13.23 3.24 10.96
N GLY A 178 -12.65 2.07 11.20
CA GLY A 178 -12.77 0.90 10.32
C GLY A 178 -11.83 0.93 9.12
N LEU A 179 -10.77 1.77 9.15
CA LEU A 179 -9.74 1.75 8.11
C LEU A 179 -8.89 0.46 8.16
N VAL A 180 -8.68 -0.07 9.36
CA VAL A 180 -7.97 -1.32 9.61
C VAL A 180 -8.83 -2.29 10.41
N SER A 181 -8.53 -3.58 10.30
CA SER A 181 -9.29 -4.64 11.00
C SER A 181 -9.09 -4.59 12.51
N ARG A 182 -7.88 -4.20 12.95
CA ARG A 182 -7.50 -4.07 14.36
C ARG A 182 -6.12 -3.44 14.51
N THR A 183 -5.90 -2.75 15.64
CA THR A 183 -4.56 -2.40 16.14
C THR A 183 -4.08 -3.40 17.20
N LEU A 184 -2.76 -3.52 17.32
CA LEU A 184 -2.09 -4.43 18.25
C LEU A 184 -0.83 -3.77 18.82
N PRO A 185 -0.39 -4.16 20.02
CA PRO A 185 0.93 -3.80 20.52
C PRO A 185 2.01 -4.13 19.47
N ASP A 186 3.00 -3.26 19.33
CA ASP A 186 4.02 -3.37 18.27
C ASP A 186 4.70 -4.75 18.24
N GLY A 187 4.99 -5.31 19.42
CA GLY A 187 5.62 -6.63 19.55
C GLY A 187 4.74 -7.80 19.15
N ASP A 188 3.41 -7.63 19.14
CA ASP A 188 2.44 -8.71 18.90
C ASP A 188 1.94 -8.73 17.44
N LEU A 189 2.11 -7.62 16.70
CA LEU A 189 1.53 -7.45 15.37
C LEU A 189 1.90 -8.57 14.40
N LEU A 190 3.19 -8.84 14.27
CA LEU A 190 3.66 -9.75 13.22
C LEU A 190 3.29 -11.20 13.51
N ASP A 191 3.35 -11.61 14.77
CA ASP A 191 2.94 -12.95 15.18
C ASP A 191 1.43 -13.15 14.99
N HIS A 192 0.62 -12.14 15.34
CA HIS A 192 -0.82 -12.15 15.07
C HIS A 192 -1.12 -12.24 13.55
N ALA A 193 -0.46 -11.44 12.74
CA ALA A 193 -0.68 -11.45 11.28
C ALA A 193 -0.26 -12.78 10.64
N ARG A 194 0.82 -13.40 11.12
CA ARG A 194 1.25 -14.75 10.70
C ARG A 194 0.24 -15.83 11.12
N ASP A 195 -0.30 -15.77 12.34
CA ASP A 195 -1.36 -16.67 12.78
C ASP A 195 -2.60 -16.56 11.88
N VAL A 196 -3.06 -15.33 11.61
CA VAL A 196 -4.19 -15.11 10.71
C VAL A 196 -3.91 -15.62 9.30
N ALA A 197 -2.74 -15.32 8.72
CA ALA A 197 -2.35 -15.81 7.40
C ALA A 197 -2.29 -17.35 7.37
N GLY A 198 -1.76 -17.99 8.41
CA GLY A 198 -1.74 -19.44 8.58
C GLY A 198 -3.13 -20.07 8.64
N ARG A 199 -4.06 -19.45 9.39
CA ARG A 199 -5.46 -19.88 9.44
C ARG A 199 -6.14 -19.78 8.08
N LEU A 200 -5.90 -18.70 7.33
CA LEU A 200 -6.40 -18.54 5.96
C LEU A 200 -5.80 -19.57 5.02
N ALA A 201 -4.50 -19.84 5.14
CA ALA A 201 -3.83 -20.86 4.33
C ALA A 201 -4.38 -22.28 4.58
N ALA A 202 -4.78 -22.59 5.82
CA ALA A 202 -5.43 -23.84 6.18
C ALA A 202 -6.91 -23.92 5.77
N GLY A 203 -7.53 -22.80 5.40
CA GLY A 203 -8.94 -22.67 5.08
C GLY A 203 -9.35 -23.26 3.71
N PRO A 204 -10.64 -23.27 3.39
CA PRO A 204 -11.16 -23.79 2.13
C PRO A 204 -10.86 -22.81 0.98
N ARG A 205 -9.79 -23.03 0.22
CA ARG A 205 -9.22 -22.15 -0.81
C ARG A 205 -10.30 -21.51 -1.71
N ARG A 206 -11.18 -22.36 -2.30
CA ARG A 206 -12.18 -21.85 -3.26
C ARG A 206 -13.24 -20.98 -2.61
N ALA A 207 -13.65 -21.31 -1.38
CA ALA A 207 -14.60 -20.46 -0.64
C ALA A 207 -13.99 -19.10 -0.28
N LEU A 208 -12.73 -19.08 0.16
CA LEU A 208 -12.00 -17.84 0.47
C LEU A 208 -11.84 -16.98 -0.80
N GLU A 209 -11.43 -17.58 -1.93
CA GLU A 209 -11.34 -16.88 -3.21
C GLU A 209 -12.66 -16.24 -3.64
N LEU A 210 -13.75 -17.00 -3.60
CA LEU A 210 -15.08 -16.49 -3.99
C LEU A 210 -15.58 -15.41 -3.04
N THR A 211 -15.29 -15.54 -1.73
CA THR A 211 -15.63 -14.52 -0.73
C THR A 211 -14.86 -13.22 -0.99
N LYS A 212 -13.54 -13.31 -1.19
CA LYS A 212 -12.69 -12.15 -1.56
C LYS A 212 -13.25 -11.44 -2.79
N ARG A 213 -13.50 -12.18 -3.87
CA ARG A 213 -14.07 -11.62 -5.11
C ARG A 213 -15.43 -10.96 -4.91
N ALA A 214 -16.30 -11.56 -4.11
CA ALA A 214 -17.63 -10.99 -3.82
C ALA A 214 -17.53 -9.69 -3.03
N LEU A 215 -16.65 -9.63 -2.02
CA LEU A 215 -16.40 -8.42 -1.24
C LEU A 215 -15.79 -7.32 -2.10
N ALA A 216 -14.76 -7.64 -2.91
CA ALA A 216 -14.14 -6.67 -3.81
C ALA A 216 -15.16 -6.13 -4.84
N ALA A 217 -15.98 -7.00 -5.45
CA ALA A 217 -17.02 -6.57 -6.38
C ALA A 217 -18.07 -5.66 -5.75
N ALA A 218 -18.39 -5.87 -4.47
CA ALA A 218 -19.38 -5.07 -3.75
C ALA A 218 -18.82 -3.71 -3.30
N THR A 219 -17.54 -3.61 -2.97
CA THR A 219 -16.95 -2.42 -2.32
C THR A 219 -15.96 -1.67 -3.19
N LEU A 220 -15.32 -2.33 -4.15
CA LEU A 220 -14.26 -1.79 -4.99
C LEU A 220 -14.61 -1.76 -6.48
N ALA A 221 -15.91 -1.80 -6.84
CA ALA A 221 -16.36 -1.80 -8.23
C ALA A 221 -15.83 -0.60 -9.06
N ALA A 222 -15.54 0.53 -8.41
CA ALA A 222 -15.00 1.74 -9.03
C ALA A 222 -13.46 1.80 -9.04
N LEU A 223 -12.75 0.73 -8.62
CA LEU A 223 -11.30 0.78 -8.44
C LEU A 223 -10.56 1.04 -9.75
N ASP A 224 -10.88 0.32 -10.82
CA ASP A 224 -10.21 0.50 -12.11
C ASP A 224 -10.41 1.89 -12.69
N ASP A 225 -11.63 2.43 -12.60
CA ASP A 225 -11.93 3.80 -13.01
C ASP A 225 -11.19 4.83 -12.13
N ALA A 226 -11.00 4.55 -10.85
CA ALA A 226 -10.24 5.42 -9.95
C ALA A 226 -8.74 5.39 -10.30
N LEU A 227 -8.16 4.22 -10.49
CA LEU A 227 -6.75 4.06 -10.88
C LEU A 227 -6.44 4.83 -12.16
N GLU A 228 -7.34 4.82 -13.15
CA GLU A 228 -7.15 5.57 -14.39
C GLU A 228 -7.29 7.08 -14.18
N ARG A 229 -8.32 7.54 -13.44
CA ARG A 229 -8.47 8.97 -13.11
C ARG A 229 -7.29 9.50 -12.30
N GLU A 230 -6.83 8.76 -11.32
CA GLU A 230 -5.68 9.12 -10.51
C GLU A 230 -4.41 9.18 -11.36
N LYS A 231 -4.19 8.22 -12.27
CA LYS A 231 -3.07 8.21 -13.20
C LYS A 231 -3.05 9.47 -14.07
N ILE A 232 -4.19 9.84 -14.67
CA ILE A 232 -4.30 11.04 -15.52
C ILE A 232 -3.99 12.30 -14.69
N GLY A 233 -4.60 12.45 -13.51
CA GLY A 233 -4.38 13.60 -12.65
C GLY A 233 -2.94 13.68 -12.12
N GLN A 234 -2.37 12.56 -11.72
CA GLN A 234 -0.96 12.52 -11.27
C GLN A 234 0.01 12.88 -12.40
N ALA A 235 -0.23 12.39 -13.63
CA ALA A 235 0.62 12.73 -14.78
C ALA A 235 0.65 14.25 -15.04
N GLU A 236 -0.49 14.92 -14.89
CA GLU A 236 -0.58 16.38 -14.98
C GLU A 236 0.20 17.05 -13.84
N LEU A 237 -0.05 16.62 -12.59
CA LEU A 237 0.53 17.23 -11.40
C LEU A 237 2.05 17.02 -11.29
N LEU A 238 2.56 15.86 -11.70
CA LEU A 238 4.00 15.57 -11.71
C LEU A 238 4.81 16.54 -12.62
N ALA A 239 4.17 17.13 -13.61
CA ALA A 239 4.76 18.15 -14.47
C ALA A 239 4.56 19.58 -13.95
N SER A 240 3.87 19.77 -12.83
CA SER A 240 3.48 21.08 -12.31
C SER A 240 4.61 21.77 -11.52
N PRO A 241 4.62 23.12 -11.49
CA PRO A 241 5.51 23.89 -10.62
C PRO A 241 5.29 23.60 -9.13
N ASP A 242 4.05 23.30 -8.73
CA ASP A 242 3.69 23.02 -7.34
C ASP A 242 4.30 21.69 -6.87
N PHE A 243 4.35 20.65 -7.72
CA PHE A 243 5.07 19.44 -7.39
C PHE A 243 6.58 19.68 -7.25
N ALA A 244 7.18 20.45 -8.16
CA ALA A 244 8.61 20.78 -8.08
C ALA A 244 8.93 21.53 -6.76
N GLU A 245 8.11 22.47 -6.35
CA GLU A 245 8.23 23.18 -5.08
C GLU A 245 8.00 22.24 -3.88
N GLY A 246 6.93 21.44 -3.92
CA GLY A 246 6.58 20.51 -2.84
C GLY A 246 7.67 19.49 -2.60
N ALA A 247 8.22 18.88 -3.64
CA ALA A 247 9.33 17.94 -3.58
C ALA A 247 10.61 18.60 -3.05
N ALA A 248 10.95 19.80 -3.54
CA ALA A 248 12.10 20.56 -3.04
C ALA A 248 11.95 20.93 -1.55
N ALA A 249 10.76 21.42 -1.17
CA ALA A 249 10.45 21.79 0.21
C ALA A 249 10.57 20.57 1.17
N MET A 250 10.07 19.39 0.75
CA MET A 250 10.18 18.16 1.52
C MET A 250 11.64 17.75 1.73
N LEU A 251 12.48 17.74 0.68
CA LEU A 251 13.90 17.41 0.76
C LEU A 251 14.67 18.41 1.64
N GLN A 252 14.29 19.69 1.60
CA GLN A 252 14.87 20.76 2.40
C GLN A 252 14.27 20.88 3.81
N LYS A 253 13.30 20.05 4.17
CA LYS A 253 12.59 20.06 5.47
C LYS A 253 12.00 21.44 5.80
N ARG A 254 11.46 22.15 4.82
CA ARG A 254 10.76 23.43 4.94
C ARG A 254 9.31 23.34 4.51
N LYS A 255 8.50 24.33 4.85
CA LYS A 255 7.13 24.42 4.33
C LYS A 255 7.15 24.81 2.84
N PRO A 256 6.33 24.18 1.99
CA PRO A 256 6.20 24.57 0.59
C PRO A 256 5.48 25.93 0.47
N ARG A 257 5.69 26.59 -0.68
CA ARG A 257 5.05 27.86 -1.04
C ARG A 257 4.44 27.67 -2.43
N TYR A 258 3.21 27.19 -2.44
CA TYR A 258 2.48 26.99 -3.68
C TYR A 258 2.06 28.32 -4.30
N SER A 259 2.04 28.36 -5.62
CA SER A 259 1.71 29.59 -6.37
C SER A 259 0.34 29.51 -7.07
N GLY A 260 -0.30 28.35 -7.10
CA GLY A 260 -1.60 28.14 -7.75
C GLY A 260 -1.45 27.79 -9.21
#